data_433e578df84e48bcd001711178db6d70
#
_entry.id   433e578df84e48bcd001711178db6d70
#
_cell.length_a   1.000
_cell.length_b   1.000
_cell.length_c   1.000
_cell.angle_alpha   90.00
_cell.angle_beta   90.00
_cell.angle_gamma   90.00
#
_symmetry.space_group_name_H-M   'P 1'
#
loop_
_entity.id
_entity.type
_entity.pdbx_description
1 polymer ?
#
loop_
_entity_poly.entity_id
_entity_poly.type
_entity_poly.pdbx_seq_one_letter_code
_entity_poly.pdbx_strand_id
1 'polypeptide(L)'
;MMIYRGTNCVRLGLFFLLTFSGLVLSGYGAAQNYKITHCYQGCPEGASDSNHLVIRPIYTLSYNTNRKSADWVAYKVSVASIGIASSLPRLPRVDSFVPDTLTGNDFLRAEIVGMVRSQYVPIVDFAGTPYWNEVNYLTNSVAQTKGLAQGAWNGLDWAVRNLVNREGEAYVLTGPIFKTEPTVSYLLADTPHRVPDAFFKIIITARGLGAAFMLEQDSPIYLHHCEQRTSIDDIEQATGLRLFPERTLTIANSVFQLLGCY
;
A
#
# COMPACT_ATOMS: atom_id res chain seq x y z
N MET A 1 51.65 -45.15 -78.75
CA MET A 1 52.60 -44.28 -79.49
C MET A 1 52.18 -42.81 -79.14
N MET A 2 53.09 -42.05 -78.79
CA MET A 2 53.11 -40.65 -78.43
C MET A 2 52.90 -40.27 -76.96
N ILE A 3 53.96 -39.88 -76.45
CA ILE A 3 54.33 -39.22 -75.19
C ILE A 3 53.92 -37.71 -75.28
N TYR A 4 53.33 -37.12 -74.26
CA TYR A 4 53.55 -35.71 -73.99
C TYR A 4 53.69 -35.43 -72.51
N ARG A 5 54.82 -34.86 -72.15
CA ARG A 5 55.18 -34.29 -70.86
C ARG A 5 54.50 -32.88 -70.74
N GLY A 6 54.10 -32.50 -69.54
CA GLY A 6 53.66 -31.09 -69.27
C GLY A 6 53.58 -30.77 -67.80
N THR A 7 54.68 -30.37 -67.26
CA THR A 7 55.00 -29.31 -66.27
C THR A 7 54.04 -29.07 -65.12
N ASN A 8 54.59 -29.21 -63.93
CA ASN A 8 54.13 -28.75 -62.61
C ASN A 8 53.94 -27.23 -62.60
N CYS A 9 52.78 -26.80 -62.12
CA CYS A 9 52.55 -25.41 -61.69
C CYS A 9 52.01 -25.45 -60.24
N VAL A 10 52.92 -25.19 -59.30
CA VAL A 10 52.58 -25.02 -57.85
C VAL A 10 51.88 -23.70 -57.73
N ARG A 11 50.59 -23.68 -57.45
CA ARG A 11 49.90 -22.47 -57.00
C ARG A 11 49.85 -22.47 -55.49
N LEU A 12 50.60 -21.55 -54.92
CA LEU A 12 50.55 -21.15 -53.52
C LEU A 12 49.21 -20.46 -53.27
N GLY A 13 48.26 -21.16 -52.61
CA GLY A 13 47.03 -20.56 -52.15
C GLY A 13 47.24 -19.87 -50.81
N LEU A 14 47.18 -18.57 -50.85
CA LEU A 14 47.16 -17.72 -49.65
C LEU A 14 45.82 -17.88 -48.97
N PHE A 15 45.72 -18.63 -47.86
CA PHE A 15 44.54 -18.64 -47.00
C PHE A 15 44.45 -17.37 -46.17
N PHE A 16 43.60 -16.43 -46.53
CA PHE A 16 43.18 -15.30 -45.68
C PHE A 16 42.23 -15.84 -44.60
N LEU A 17 42.75 -16.03 -43.40
CA LEU A 17 41.94 -16.22 -42.19
C LEU A 17 41.31 -14.90 -41.81
N LEU A 18 40.05 -14.68 -42.20
CA LEU A 18 39.20 -13.62 -41.70
C LEU A 18 38.73 -13.98 -40.28
N THR A 19 39.42 -13.49 -39.25
CA THR A 19 38.95 -13.56 -37.87
C THR A 19 37.78 -12.57 -37.72
N PHE A 20 36.58 -13.12 -37.69
CA PHE A 20 35.37 -12.38 -37.38
C PHE A 20 35.35 -12.14 -35.86
N SER A 21 35.91 -11.02 -35.39
CA SER A 21 35.76 -10.55 -34.01
C SER A 21 34.31 -10.13 -33.81
N GLY A 22 33.47 -11.06 -33.35
CA GLY A 22 32.12 -10.76 -32.93
C GLY A 22 32.14 -9.82 -31.71
N LEU A 23 31.87 -8.52 -31.91
CA LEU A 23 31.52 -7.62 -30.82
C LEU A 23 30.22 -8.12 -30.20
N VAL A 24 30.31 -8.83 -29.06
CA VAL A 24 29.15 -9.09 -28.20
C VAL A 24 28.79 -7.74 -27.54
N LEU A 25 27.88 -7.00 -28.14
CA LEU A 25 27.20 -5.90 -27.48
C LEU A 25 26.33 -6.49 -26.36
N SER A 26 26.91 -6.58 -25.16
CA SER A 26 26.13 -6.80 -23.92
C SER A 26 25.20 -5.62 -23.76
N GLY A 27 23.98 -5.76 -24.29
CA GLY A 27 22.90 -4.83 -24.00
C GLY A 27 22.60 -4.91 -22.52
N TYR A 28 23.10 -3.99 -21.74
CA TYR A 28 22.57 -3.70 -20.39
C TYR A 28 21.13 -3.23 -20.59
N GLY A 29 20.19 -4.14 -20.52
CA GLY A 29 18.78 -3.79 -20.37
C GLY A 29 18.66 -2.97 -19.10
N ALA A 30 18.50 -1.65 -19.23
CA ALA A 30 18.12 -0.82 -18.11
C ALA A 30 16.84 -1.42 -17.53
N ALA A 31 16.91 -1.97 -16.31
CA ALA A 31 15.74 -2.41 -15.59
C ALA A 31 14.80 -1.22 -15.49
N GLN A 32 13.65 -1.29 -16.16
CA GLN A 32 12.62 -0.28 -16.02
C GLN A 32 12.10 -0.38 -14.59
N ASN A 33 12.49 0.56 -13.74
CA ASN A 33 11.94 0.70 -12.40
C ASN A 33 10.49 1.18 -12.53
N TYR A 34 9.55 0.25 -12.48
CA TYR A 34 8.13 0.56 -12.39
C TYR A 34 7.84 1.20 -11.03
N LYS A 35 7.49 2.48 -11.05
CA LYS A 35 7.12 3.19 -9.82
C LYS A 35 5.63 3.01 -9.54
N ILE A 36 5.31 2.48 -8.36
CA ILE A 36 3.92 2.38 -7.89
C ILE A 36 3.46 3.77 -7.46
N THR A 37 2.55 4.37 -8.22
CA THR A 37 2.12 5.77 -8.07
C THR A 37 1.35 6.06 -6.80
N HIS A 38 0.84 5.03 -6.11
CA HIS A 38 0.13 5.16 -4.84
C HIS A 38 1.08 5.35 -3.65
N CYS A 39 2.32 4.88 -3.77
CA CYS A 39 3.34 5.05 -2.75
C CYS A 39 4.09 6.38 -2.94
N TYR A 40 4.16 7.17 -1.89
CA TYR A 40 4.95 8.40 -1.91
C TYR A 40 6.43 8.06 -1.86
N GLN A 41 7.16 8.29 -2.97
CA GLN A 41 8.60 8.03 -3.10
C GLN A 41 9.02 6.63 -2.58
N GLY A 42 8.47 5.58 -3.18
CA GLY A 42 8.71 4.20 -2.79
C GLY A 42 7.65 3.65 -1.83
N CYS A 43 7.41 2.35 -1.93
CA CYS A 43 6.52 1.65 -1.01
C CYS A 43 7.27 1.20 0.24
N PRO A 44 6.58 1.01 1.39
CA PRO A 44 7.20 0.50 2.60
C PRO A 44 7.93 -0.83 2.39
N GLU A 45 9.07 -0.97 3.04
CA GLU A 45 9.89 -2.18 3.09
C GLU A 45 9.80 -2.83 4.49
N GLY A 46 10.27 -4.09 4.61
CA GLY A 46 10.28 -4.82 5.89
C GLY A 46 9.02 -5.64 6.16
N ALA A 47 8.01 -5.60 5.28
CA ALA A 47 6.92 -6.57 5.33
C ALA A 47 7.44 -7.99 5.01
N SER A 48 6.72 -9.03 5.47
CA SER A 48 7.11 -10.41 5.22
C SER A 48 7.20 -10.71 3.72
N ASP A 49 8.23 -11.45 3.29
CA ASP A 49 8.38 -11.90 1.90
C ASP A 49 7.22 -12.79 1.43
N SER A 50 6.46 -13.38 2.37
CA SER A 50 5.25 -14.16 2.08
C SER A 50 4.00 -13.31 1.84
N ASN A 51 4.09 -11.99 2.02
CA ASN A 51 2.95 -11.11 1.77
C ASN A 51 2.65 -10.99 0.28
N HIS A 52 1.37 -10.77 -0.01
CA HIS A 52 0.90 -10.50 -1.37
C HIS A 52 0.85 -8.99 -1.61
N LEU A 53 1.67 -8.50 -2.55
CA LEU A 53 1.56 -7.12 -3.03
C LEU A 53 0.37 -7.00 -3.98
N VAL A 54 -0.66 -6.31 -3.56
CA VAL A 54 -1.88 -6.06 -4.34
C VAL A 54 -1.84 -4.63 -4.88
N ILE A 55 -1.86 -4.48 -6.21
CA ILE A 55 -1.89 -3.19 -6.88
C ILE A 55 -3.25 -3.03 -7.55
N ARG A 56 -4.01 -2.02 -7.14
CA ARG A 56 -5.32 -1.67 -7.65
C ARG A 56 -5.29 -0.30 -8.33
N PRO A 57 -6.27 0.07 -9.15
CA PRO A 57 -6.30 1.39 -9.79
C PRO A 57 -6.23 2.57 -8.81
N ILE A 58 -6.70 2.41 -7.58
CA ILE A 58 -6.86 3.49 -6.59
C ILE A 58 -6.05 3.30 -5.31
N TYR A 59 -5.45 2.14 -5.08
CA TYR A 59 -4.56 1.89 -3.94
C TYR A 59 -3.60 0.73 -4.21
N THR A 60 -2.61 0.61 -3.35
CA THR A 60 -1.70 -0.54 -3.25
C THR A 60 -1.59 -0.97 -1.81
N LEU A 61 -1.48 -2.26 -1.54
CA LEU A 61 -1.30 -2.79 -0.20
C LEU A 61 -0.41 -4.04 -0.19
N SER A 62 0.20 -4.31 0.96
CA SER A 62 0.89 -5.56 1.26
C SER A 62 0.03 -6.40 2.19
N TYR A 63 -0.57 -7.48 1.67
CA TYR A 63 -1.48 -8.32 2.43
C TYR A 63 -0.78 -9.50 3.08
N ASN A 64 -0.95 -9.64 4.38
CA ASN A 64 -0.43 -10.72 5.19
C ASN A 64 -1.51 -11.79 5.38
N THR A 65 -1.36 -12.94 4.72
CA THR A 65 -2.35 -14.04 4.77
C THR A 65 -2.43 -14.70 6.15
N ASN A 66 -1.34 -14.68 6.93
CA ASN A 66 -1.34 -15.25 8.27
C ASN A 66 -2.13 -14.38 9.26
N ARG A 67 -2.03 -13.05 9.13
CA ARG A 67 -2.76 -12.09 9.97
C ARG A 67 -4.17 -11.81 9.45
N LYS A 68 -4.46 -12.19 8.20
CA LYS A 68 -5.72 -11.84 7.48
C LYS A 68 -5.95 -10.33 7.42
N SER A 69 -4.88 -9.57 7.24
CA SER A 69 -4.89 -8.10 7.20
C SER A 69 -3.77 -7.58 6.32
N ALA A 70 -3.92 -6.37 5.78
CA ALA A 70 -2.79 -5.68 5.18
C ALA A 70 -1.79 -5.25 6.27
N ASP A 71 -0.49 -5.34 6.02
CA ASP A 71 0.53 -4.75 6.89
C ASP A 71 0.67 -3.24 6.63
N TRP A 72 0.42 -2.81 5.39
CA TRP A 72 0.30 -1.41 5.02
C TRP A 72 -0.58 -1.24 3.78
N VAL A 73 -1.18 -0.07 3.64
CA VAL A 73 -1.99 0.36 2.50
C VAL A 73 -1.59 1.78 2.10
N ALA A 74 -1.31 2.00 0.83
CA ALA A 74 -0.94 3.30 0.28
C ALA A 74 -1.92 3.73 -0.82
N TYR A 75 -2.33 5.00 -0.80
CA TYR A 75 -3.18 5.56 -1.83
C TYR A 75 -2.94 7.06 -2.00
N LYS A 76 -3.34 7.56 -3.17
CA LYS A 76 -3.32 8.98 -3.49
C LYS A 76 -4.75 9.46 -3.71
N VAL A 77 -5.19 10.42 -2.93
CA VAL A 77 -6.51 11.03 -3.06
C VAL A 77 -6.37 12.43 -3.66
N SER A 78 -7.29 12.79 -4.57
CA SER A 78 -7.35 14.09 -5.23
C SER A 78 -8.75 14.67 -5.19
N VAL A 79 -8.89 15.96 -5.44
CA VAL A 79 -10.23 16.60 -5.54
C VAL A 79 -11.12 15.88 -6.55
N ALA A 80 -10.57 15.44 -7.69
CA ALA A 80 -11.32 14.73 -8.71
C ALA A 80 -11.76 13.31 -8.31
N SER A 81 -11.08 12.67 -7.35
CA SER A 81 -11.43 11.33 -6.90
C SER A 81 -12.51 11.31 -5.81
N ILE A 82 -12.63 12.37 -5.05
CA ILE A 82 -13.64 12.50 -3.98
C ILE A 82 -15.04 12.63 -4.59
N GLY A 83 -16.01 11.93 -4.00
CA GLY A 83 -17.39 11.98 -4.48
C GLY A 83 -18.45 11.65 -3.44
N ILE A 84 -19.70 11.64 -3.86
CA ILE A 84 -20.85 11.29 -3.01
C ILE A 84 -20.98 9.79 -2.95
N ALA A 85 -20.82 9.21 -1.75
CA ALA A 85 -20.84 7.76 -1.52
C ALA A 85 -22.09 7.25 -0.79
N SER A 86 -23.08 8.10 -0.51
CA SER A 86 -24.27 7.74 0.27
C SER A 86 -25.13 6.65 -0.40
N SER A 87 -25.19 6.65 -1.73
CA SER A 87 -25.92 5.66 -2.53
C SER A 87 -25.09 4.49 -3.02
N LEU A 88 -23.78 4.51 -2.78
CA LEU A 88 -22.89 3.44 -3.27
C LEU A 88 -22.95 2.22 -2.36
N PRO A 89 -23.11 1.00 -2.93
CA PRO A 89 -23.15 -0.23 -2.14
C PRO A 89 -21.81 -0.53 -1.47
N ARG A 90 -21.86 -1.02 -0.22
CA ARG A 90 -20.70 -1.40 0.60
C ARG A 90 -20.63 -2.91 0.83
N LEU A 91 -21.03 -3.69 -0.16
CA LEU A 91 -21.00 -5.15 -0.07
C LEU A 91 -19.55 -5.65 -0.08
N PRO A 92 -19.15 -6.46 0.92
CA PRO A 92 -17.81 -7.02 0.97
C PRO A 92 -17.55 -7.94 -0.22
N ARG A 93 -16.36 -7.87 -0.79
CA ARG A 93 -15.92 -8.68 -1.93
C ARG A 93 -14.68 -9.48 -1.54
N VAL A 94 -14.70 -10.78 -1.81
CA VAL A 94 -13.51 -11.62 -1.70
C VAL A 94 -12.50 -11.18 -2.75
N ASP A 95 -11.23 -11.07 -2.38
CA ASP A 95 -10.16 -10.71 -3.31
C ASP A 95 -9.57 -11.97 -3.95
N SER A 96 -9.91 -12.24 -5.19
CA SER A 96 -9.45 -13.43 -5.92
C SER A 96 -7.94 -13.41 -6.26
N PHE A 97 -7.26 -12.27 -6.10
CA PHE A 97 -5.80 -12.18 -6.32
C PHE A 97 -4.99 -12.64 -5.12
N VAL A 98 -5.63 -12.80 -3.98
CA VAL A 98 -4.97 -13.22 -2.74
C VAL A 98 -5.62 -14.49 -2.25
N PRO A 99 -4.87 -15.59 -2.09
CA PRO A 99 -5.37 -16.80 -1.48
C PRO A 99 -5.69 -16.56 0.01
N ASP A 100 -6.64 -17.31 0.54
CA ASP A 100 -6.97 -17.33 1.97
C ASP A 100 -7.30 -15.95 2.59
N THR A 101 -8.01 -15.10 1.83
CA THR A 101 -8.54 -13.85 2.39
C THR A 101 -9.73 -14.12 3.32
N LEU A 102 -10.12 -13.07 4.05
CA LEU A 102 -11.38 -13.05 4.78
C LEU A 102 -12.57 -13.22 3.83
N THR A 103 -13.68 -13.69 4.37
CA THR A 103 -14.99 -13.75 3.71
C THR A 103 -15.94 -12.71 4.30
N GLY A 104 -17.07 -12.46 3.63
CA GLY A 104 -18.09 -11.55 4.18
C GLY A 104 -18.65 -12.03 5.53
N ASN A 105 -18.63 -13.33 5.78
CA ASN A 105 -19.12 -13.94 7.02
C ASN A 105 -18.23 -13.65 8.23
N ASP A 106 -16.93 -13.37 8.00
CA ASP A 106 -15.97 -13.14 9.10
C ASP A 106 -16.29 -11.90 9.93
N PHE A 107 -17.09 -10.97 9.39
CA PHE A 107 -17.52 -9.76 10.11
C PHE A 107 -18.97 -9.82 10.64
N LEU A 108 -19.75 -10.89 10.36
CA LEU A 108 -21.16 -10.96 10.75
C LEU A 108 -21.38 -10.89 12.27
N ARG A 109 -20.44 -11.40 13.05
CA ARG A 109 -20.50 -11.42 14.53
C ARG A 109 -19.62 -10.35 15.18
N ALA A 110 -18.99 -9.49 14.39
CA ALA A 110 -18.10 -8.46 14.91
C ALA A 110 -18.79 -7.51 15.90
N GLU A 111 -20.05 -7.17 15.63
CA GLU A 111 -20.83 -6.27 16.49
C GLU A 111 -21.09 -6.84 17.90
N ILE A 112 -21.14 -8.16 18.07
CA ILE A 112 -21.32 -8.82 19.37
C ILE A 112 -20.19 -8.46 20.34
N VAL A 113 -18.98 -8.27 19.79
CA VAL A 113 -17.79 -7.89 20.57
C VAL A 113 -17.45 -6.40 20.42
N GLY A 114 -18.41 -5.58 19.99
CA GLY A 114 -18.23 -4.13 19.85
C GLY A 114 -17.37 -3.69 18.67
N MET A 115 -17.10 -4.60 17.73
CA MET A 115 -16.31 -4.32 16.53
C MET A 115 -17.21 -4.05 15.32
N VAL A 116 -16.65 -3.35 14.34
CA VAL A 116 -17.26 -3.14 13.02
C VAL A 116 -16.25 -3.44 11.93
N ARG A 117 -16.74 -3.82 10.75
CA ARG A 117 -15.91 -3.88 9.55
C ARG A 117 -15.60 -2.46 9.09
N SER A 118 -14.36 -2.06 9.21
CA SER A 118 -13.83 -0.80 8.72
C SER A 118 -12.98 -1.01 7.46
N GLN A 119 -12.57 0.08 6.83
CA GLN A 119 -11.74 0.08 5.62
C GLN A 119 -10.51 0.98 5.82
N TYR A 120 -9.36 0.56 5.27
CA TYR A 120 -8.16 1.39 5.23
C TYR A 120 -8.33 2.55 4.24
N VAL A 121 -8.85 2.24 3.04
CA VAL A 121 -9.15 3.20 1.96
C VAL A 121 -10.66 3.48 1.99
N PRO A 122 -11.09 4.71 2.33
CA PRO A 122 -12.51 5.01 2.46
C PRO A 122 -13.17 5.22 1.08
N ILE A 123 -14.42 4.73 0.94
CA ILE A 123 -15.16 4.81 -0.32
C ILE A 123 -15.38 6.25 -0.80
N VAL A 124 -15.54 7.20 0.13
CA VAL A 124 -15.78 8.62 -0.19
C VAL A 124 -14.61 9.24 -0.96
N ASP A 125 -13.38 8.81 -0.66
CA ASP A 125 -12.17 9.34 -1.30
C ASP A 125 -12.09 8.98 -2.79
N PHE A 126 -12.84 7.96 -3.23
CA PHE A 126 -12.83 7.46 -4.62
C PHE A 126 -14.21 7.36 -5.26
N ALA A 127 -15.26 7.85 -4.60
CA ALA A 127 -16.62 7.82 -5.11
C ALA A 127 -16.81 8.61 -6.42
N GLY A 128 -15.91 9.54 -6.74
CA GLY A 128 -15.86 10.27 -8.01
C GLY A 128 -15.19 9.49 -9.16
N THR A 129 -14.69 8.27 -8.92
CA THR A 129 -14.00 7.46 -9.92
C THR A 129 -14.82 6.24 -10.34
N PRO A 130 -14.60 5.65 -11.53
CA PRO A 130 -15.23 4.38 -11.91
C PRO A 130 -14.73 3.18 -11.07
N TYR A 131 -13.66 3.36 -10.30
CA TYR A 131 -12.99 2.32 -9.51
C TYR A 131 -13.42 2.29 -8.04
N TRP A 132 -14.39 3.11 -7.62
CA TRP A 132 -14.85 3.21 -6.23
C TRP A 132 -15.17 1.85 -5.59
N ASN A 133 -15.61 0.87 -6.38
CA ASN A 133 -15.98 -0.46 -5.88
C ASN A 133 -14.77 -1.32 -5.47
N GLU A 134 -13.55 -0.94 -5.86
CA GLU A 134 -12.31 -1.62 -5.46
C GLU A 134 -12.08 -1.55 -3.94
N VAL A 135 -12.60 -0.52 -3.26
CA VAL A 135 -12.49 -0.38 -1.80
C VAL A 135 -13.28 -1.46 -1.03
N ASN A 136 -14.22 -2.13 -1.67
CA ASN A 136 -15.04 -3.17 -1.05
C ASN A 136 -14.35 -4.54 -0.95
N TYR A 137 -13.15 -4.70 -1.50
CA TYR A 137 -12.38 -5.92 -1.30
C TYR A 137 -12.01 -6.11 0.18
N LEU A 138 -12.12 -7.35 0.64
CA LEU A 138 -11.84 -7.71 2.03
C LEU A 138 -10.37 -7.55 2.40
N THR A 139 -9.46 -7.52 1.42
CA THR A 139 -8.05 -7.12 1.62
C THR A 139 -7.89 -5.68 2.11
N ASN A 140 -8.87 -4.81 1.84
CA ASN A 140 -8.97 -3.44 2.35
C ASN A 140 -9.77 -3.32 3.66
N SER A 141 -10.25 -4.43 4.23
CA SER A 141 -11.12 -4.44 5.42
C SER A 141 -10.35 -4.83 6.66
N VAL A 142 -10.75 -4.27 7.80
CA VAL A 142 -10.19 -4.55 9.11
C VAL A 142 -11.25 -4.39 10.21
N ALA A 143 -11.07 -5.09 11.32
CA ALA A 143 -11.92 -4.93 12.49
C ALA A 143 -11.47 -3.70 13.30
N GLN A 144 -12.40 -2.79 13.58
CA GLN A 144 -12.21 -1.66 14.49
C GLN A 144 -13.32 -1.61 15.52
N THR A 145 -13.04 -1.05 16.70
CA THR A 145 -14.10 -0.71 17.65
C THR A 145 -15.03 0.35 17.06
N LYS A 146 -16.29 0.37 17.47
CA LYS A 146 -17.24 1.43 17.07
C LYS A 146 -16.73 2.82 17.48
N GLY A 147 -16.08 2.91 18.66
CA GLY A 147 -15.52 4.16 19.16
C GLY A 147 -14.48 4.74 18.21
N LEU A 148 -13.46 3.95 17.86
CA LEU A 148 -12.42 4.35 16.92
C LEU A 148 -13.00 4.65 15.54
N ALA A 149 -13.76 3.71 14.96
CA ALA A 149 -14.25 3.80 13.58
C ALA A 149 -15.15 5.03 13.35
N GLN A 150 -16.01 5.38 14.30
CA GLN A 150 -16.96 6.51 14.20
C GLN A 150 -16.38 7.81 14.78
N GLY A 151 -15.35 7.73 15.62
CA GLY A 151 -14.63 8.84 16.23
C GLY A 151 -13.41 9.27 15.44
N ALA A 152 -12.22 9.06 16.02
CA ALA A 152 -10.95 9.58 15.51
C ALA A 152 -10.62 9.13 14.08
N TRP A 153 -10.92 7.88 13.71
CA TRP A 153 -10.68 7.36 12.36
C TRP A 153 -11.48 8.12 11.30
N ASN A 154 -12.82 8.19 11.48
CA ASN A 154 -13.70 8.91 10.55
C ASN A 154 -13.41 10.42 10.55
N GLY A 155 -13.11 11.00 11.72
CA GLY A 155 -12.72 12.40 11.87
C GLY A 155 -11.46 12.73 11.07
N LEU A 156 -10.43 11.87 11.13
CA LEU A 156 -9.20 12.03 10.35
C LEU A 156 -9.45 11.87 8.85
N ASP A 157 -10.25 10.87 8.42
CA ASP A 157 -10.62 10.73 7.01
C ASP A 157 -11.34 11.97 6.46
N TRP A 158 -12.22 12.58 7.26
CA TRP A 158 -12.88 13.83 6.90
C TRP A 158 -11.88 15.00 6.82
N ALA A 159 -10.93 15.10 7.76
CA ALA A 159 -9.88 16.11 7.76
C ALA A 159 -8.95 15.98 6.53
N VAL A 160 -8.62 14.75 6.11
CA VAL A 160 -7.86 14.48 4.88
C VAL A 160 -8.59 15.02 3.65
N ARG A 161 -9.89 14.77 3.51
CA ARG A 161 -10.67 15.31 2.38
C ARG A 161 -10.70 16.85 2.38
N ASN A 162 -10.79 17.48 3.55
CA ASN A 162 -10.72 18.94 3.67
C ASN A 162 -9.33 19.48 3.29
N LEU A 163 -8.27 18.78 3.67
CA LEU A 163 -6.91 19.10 3.24
C LEU A 163 -6.81 19.00 1.71
N VAL A 164 -7.30 17.90 1.12
CA VAL A 164 -7.28 17.67 -0.35
C VAL A 164 -8.05 18.77 -1.09
N ASN A 165 -9.21 19.21 -0.58
CA ASN A 165 -9.97 20.30 -1.18
C ASN A 165 -9.20 21.64 -1.19
N ARG A 166 -8.22 21.82 -0.29
CA ARG A 166 -7.39 23.02 -0.20
C ARG A 166 -6.06 22.90 -0.97
N GLU A 167 -5.44 21.71 -0.93
CA GLU A 167 -4.09 21.47 -1.47
C GLU A 167 -4.12 20.76 -2.85
N GLY A 168 -5.29 20.30 -3.30
CA GLY A 168 -5.50 19.60 -4.58
C GLY A 168 -5.37 18.08 -4.47
N GLU A 169 -4.40 17.58 -3.73
CA GLU A 169 -4.14 16.14 -3.56
C GLU A 169 -3.36 15.85 -2.26
N ALA A 170 -3.44 14.60 -1.82
CA ALA A 170 -2.60 14.07 -0.75
C ALA A 170 -2.29 12.58 -0.98
N TYR A 171 -1.14 12.13 -0.48
CA TYR A 171 -0.85 10.72 -0.31
C TYR A 171 -1.21 10.30 1.12
N VAL A 172 -1.71 9.10 1.26
CA VAL A 172 -2.00 8.49 2.55
C VAL A 172 -1.32 7.14 2.61
N LEU A 173 -0.59 6.90 3.70
CA LEU A 173 -0.04 5.61 4.07
C LEU A 173 -0.63 5.22 5.41
N THR A 174 -1.24 4.04 5.50
CA THR A 174 -1.94 3.56 6.68
C THR A 174 -1.76 2.06 6.86
N GLY A 175 -1.95 1.57 8.05
CA GLY A 175 -1.89 0.14 8.36
C GLY A 175 -2.18 -0.16 9.81
N PRO A 176 -2.26 -1.45 10.17
CA PRO A 176 -2.47 -1.90 11.53
C PRO A 176 -1.15 -1.91 12.32
N ILE A 177 -1.28 -1.83 13.63
CA ILE A 177 -0.22 -2.08 14.61
C ILE A 177 -0.66 -3.24 15.49
N PHE A 178 0.19 -4.26 15.57
CA PHE A 178 -0.02 -5.45 16.41
C PHE A 178 1.04 -5.47 17.48
N LYS A 179 0.65 -5.16 18.72
CA LYS A 179 1.56 -5.23 19.89
C LYS A 179 1.91 -6.68 20.19
N THR A 180 3.09 -6.91 20.68
CA THR A 180 3.51 -8.23 21.16
C THR A 180 2.83 -8.50 22.50
N GLU A 181 2.43 -9.80 22.73
CA GLU A 181 1.86 -10.29 24.00
C GLU A 181 1.98 -9.34 25.24
N PRO A 182 1.03 -9.35 26.19
CA PRO A 182 0.20 -10.52 26.56
C PRO A 182 -1.25 -10.51 26.08
N THR A 183 -1.73 -9.45 25.44
CA THR A 183 -3.15 -9.32 25.07
C THR A 183 -3.35 -9.41 23.57
N VAL A 184 -3.42 -10.65 23.06
CA VAL A 184 -3.81 -10.88 21.66
C VAL A 184 -5.33 -11.02 21.60
N SER A 185 -5.99 -10.09 20.89
CA SER A 185 -7.42 -10.16 20.64
C SER A 185 -7.70 -10.76 19.27
N TYR A 186 -8.69 -11.67 19.23
CA TYR A 186 -9.17 -12.27 17.98
C TYR A 186 -10.63 -11.89 17.73
N LEU A 187 -10.96 -11.62 16.47
CA LEU A 187 -12.35 -11.43 16.09
C LEU A 187 -13.11 -12.75 16.19
N LEU A 188 -14.33 -12.68 16.70
CA LEU A 188 -15.27 -13.82 16.73
C LEU A 188 -15.77 -14.05 15.30
N ALA A 189 -15.07 -14.89 14.54
CA ALA A 189 -15.28 -15.15 13.12
C ALA A 189 -15.09 -16.63 12.80
N ASP A 190 -15.57 -17.06 11.63
CA ASP A 190 -15.37 -18.43 11.14
C ASP A 190 -13.89 -18.66 10.77
N THR A 191 -13.22 -17.62 10.26
CA THR A 191 -11.75 -17.57 10.09
C THR A 191 -11.16 -16.72 11.20
N PRO A 192 -10.59 -17.32 12.26
CA PRO A 192 -9.97 -16.55 13.33
C PRO A 192 -8.86 -15.66 12.78
N HIS A 193 -8.92 -14.38 13.07
CA HIS A 193 -7.88 -13.43 12.72
C HIS A 193 -7.69 -12.41 13.83
N ARG A 194 -6.44 -11.96 13.94
CA ARG A 194 -6.05 -11.05 15.00
C ARG A 194 -6.65 -9.66 14.78
N VAL A 195 -7.20 -9.09 15.84
CA VAL A 195 -7.62 -7.68 15.86
C VAL A 195 -6.38 -6.81 16.11
N PRO A 196 -6.13 -5.76 15.33
CA PRO A 196 -5.05 -4.82 15.59
C PRO A 196 -5.24 -4.10 16.94
N ASP A 197 -4.14 -3.77 17.59
CA ASP A 197 -4.13 -3.02 18.85
C ASP A 197 -4.24 -1.51 18.60
N ALA A 198 -3.72 -1.06 17.44
CA ALA A 198 -3.77 0.32 16.99
C ALA A 198 -3.67 0.37 15.46
N PHE A 199 -3.77 1.58 14.93
CA PHE A 199 -3.57 1.86 13.51
C PHE A 199 -2.70 3.08 13.32
N PHE A 200 -1.82 3.06 12.33
CA PHE A 200 -1.15 4.28 11.91
C PHE A 200 -1.84 4.88 10.68
N LYS A 201 -1.79 6.20 10.56
CA LYS A 201 -2.17 6.92 9.35
C LYS A 201 -1.26 8.14 9.17
N ILE A 202 -0.57 8.18 8.02
CA ILE A 202 0.36 9.24 7.64
C ILE A 202 -0.22 9.95 6.42
N ILE A 203 -0.36 11.26 6.51
CA ILE A 203 -0.87 12.11 5.45
C ILE A 203 0.28 12.94 4.91
N ILE A 204 0.46 12.96 3.59
CA ILE A 204 1.56 13.64 2.91
C ILE A 204 0.98 14.56 1.85
N THR A 205 1.28 15.85 1.94
CA THR A 205 0.86 16.85 0.94
C THR A 205 1.66 16.71 -0.37
N ALA A 206 1.16 17.28 -1.45
CA ALA A 206 1.90 17.37 -2.73
C ALA A 206 3.29 18.01 -2.57
N ARG A 207 3.47 18.85 -1.56
CA ARG A 207 4.76 19.50 -1.24
C ARG A 207 5.74 18.60 -0.49
N GLY A 208 5.34 17.37 -0.13
CA GLY A 208 6.19 16.41 0.57
C GLY A 208 6.33 16.67 2.07
N LEU A 209 5.42 17.42 2.67
CA LEU A 209 5.32 17.60 4.12
C LEU A 209 4.26 16.65 4.66
N GLY A 210 4.48 16.09 5.84
CA GLY A 210 3.62 15.08 6.43
C GLY A 210 3.07 15.40 7.82
N ALA A 211 2.04 14.64 8.20
CA ALA A 211 1.55 14.48 9.56
C ALA A 211 1.30 13.00 9.83
N ALA A 212 1.62 12.53 11.02
CA ALA A 212 1.51 11.14 11.42
C ALA A 212 0.64 10.98 12.66
N PHE A 213 -0.16 9.92 12.68
CA PHE A 213 -1.09 9.58 13.75
C PHE A 213 -0.97 8.08 14.08
N MET A 214 -1.10 7.76 15.37
CA MET A 214 -1.26 6.40 15.88
C MET A 214 -2.58 6.34 16.65
N LEU A 215 -3.56 5.65 16.08
CA LEU A 215 -4.95 5.63 16.52
C LEU A 215 -5.19 4.32 17.29
N GLU A 216 -5.32 4.42 18.62
CA GLU A 216 -5.51 3.23 19.47
C GLU A 216 -6.88 2.60 19.26
N GLN A 217 -6.94 1.24 19.26
CA GLN A 217 -8.16 0.49 19.02
C GLN A 217 -9.26 0.78 20.04
N ASP A 218 -8.91 1.05 21.30
CA ASP A 218 -9.83 1.34 22.41
C ASP A 218 -10.23 2.81 22.51
N SER A 219 -9.88 3.63 21.50
CA SER A 219 -10.24 5.06 21.47
C SER A 219 -11.74 5.26 21.62
N PRO A 220 -12.17 6.08 22.61
CA PRO A 220 -13.58 6.41 22.75
C PRO A 220 -14.05 7.30 21.59
N ILE A 221 -15.36 7.29 21.28
CA ILE A 221 -15.93 7.99 20.13
C ILE A 221 -15.69 9.51 20.12
N TYR A 222 -15.53 10.10 21.28
CA TYR A 222 -15.30 11.55 21.45
C TYR A 222 -13.82 11.95 21.37
N LEU A 223 -12.89 10.99 21.34
CA LEU A 223 -11.45 11.28 21.24
C LEU A 223 -11.16 11.88 19.86
N HIS A 224 -10.53 13.05 19.84
CA HIS A 224 -10.18 13.72 18.61
C HIS A 224 -8.86 13.17 18.06
N HIS A 225 -8.74 12.97 16.73
CA HIS A 225 -7.52 12.47 16.11
C HIS A 225 -6.29 13.33 16.42
N CYS A 226 -6.45 14.62 16.69
CA CYS A 226 -5.35 15.50 17.04
C CYS A 226 -4.65 15.15 18.36
N GLU A 227 -5.30 14.39 19.22
CA GLU A 227 -4.73 13.91 20.48
C GLU A 227 -3.83 12.67 20.27
N GLN A 228 -3.86 12.10 19.06
CA GLN A 228 -3.16 10.86 18.71
C GLN A 228 -2.03 11.08 17.69
N ARG A 229 -1.38 12.26 17.76
CA ARG A 229 -0.20 12.57 16.95
C ARG A 229 0.98 11.70 17.37
N THR A 230 1.81 11.32 16.41
CA THR A 230 3.01 10.51 16.66
C THR A 230 4.14 10.88 15.68
N SER A 231 5.29 10.24 15.83
CA SER A 231 6.41 10.36 14.91
C SER A 231 6.43 9.19 13.89
N ILE A 232 7.20 9.34 12.82
CA ILE A 232 7.47 8.23 11.88
C ILE A 232 8.25 7.14 12.59
N ASP A 233 9.25 7.48 13.39
CA ASP A 233 10.09 6.54 14.12
C ASP A 233 9.27 5.65 15.08
N ASP A 234 8.28 6.22 15.78
CA ASP A 234 7.39 5.44 16.65
C ASP A 234 6.57 4.41 15.85
N ILE A 235 6.09 4.80 14.66
CA ILE A 235 5.35 3.89 13.79
C ILE A 235 6.27 2.80 13.24
N GLU A 236 7.47 3.15 12.76
CA GLU A 236 8.45 2.18 12.26
C GLU A 236 8.88 1.21 13.36
N GLN A 237 9.11 1.70 14.59
CA GLN A 237 9.40 0.86 15.75
C GLN A 237 8.23 -0.09 16.08
N ALA A 238 6.99 0.39 16.02
CA ALA A 238 5.81 -0.40 16.36
C ALA A 238 5.46 -1.46 15.30
N THR A 239 5.77 -1.19 14.02
CA THR A 239 5.42 -2.06 12.89
C THR A 239 6.56 -2.94 12.41
N GLY A 240 7.82 -2.54 12.65
CA GLY A 240 9.01 -3.13 12.04
C GLY A 240 9.19 -2.79 10.56
N LEU A 241 8.37 -1.90 10.01
CA LEU A 241 8.46 -1.44 8.63
C LEU A 241 9.42 -0.27 8.50
N ARG A 242 10.03 -0.12 7.33
CA ARG A 242 10.69 1.09 6.87
C ARG A 242 9.75 1.79 5.90
N LEU A 243 9.08 2.84 6.37
CA LEU A 243 7.91 3.42 5.68
C LEU A 243 8.29 4.26 4.46
N PHE A 244 9.45 4.92 4.49
CA PHE A 244 9.94 5.79 3.42
C PHE A 244 11.37 5.42 3.03
N PRO A 245 11.59 4.32 2.27
CA PRO A 245 12.92 3.80 1.99
C PRO A 245 13.78 4.72 1.12
N GLU A 246 13.17 5.50 0.24
CA GLU A 246 13.89 6.37 -0.70
C GLU A 246 14.20 7.77 -0.13
N ARG A 247 13.45 8.22 0.89
CA ARG A 247 13.60 9.56 1.46
C ARG A 247 12.94 9.72 2.81
N THR A 248 13.59 10.40 3.75
CA THR A 248 12.99 10.79 5.03
C THR A 248 11.83 11.77 4.81
N LEU A 249 10.66 11.47 5.37
CA LEU A 249 9.51 12.36 5.37
C LEU A 249 9.67 13.44 6.46
N THR A 250 9.47 14.69 6.09
CA THR A 250 9.44 15.80 7.05
C THR A 250 8.04 15.97 7.65
N ILE A 251 7.90 15.74 8.95
CA ILE A 251 6.68 16.03 9.69
C ILE A 251 6.63 17.54 9.99
N ALA A 252 5.49 18.19 9.69
CA ALA A 252 5.35 19.64 9.79
C ALA A 252 4.06 20.05 10.51
N ASN A 253 4.17 20.98 11.45
CA ASN A 253 2.99 21.55 12.17
C ASN A 253 1.96 22.16 11.22
N SER A 254 2.38 22.73 10.10
CA SER A 254 1.46 23.26 9.10
C SER A 254 0.53 22.19 8.52
N VAL A 255 0.96 20.94 8.40
CA VAL A 255 0.08 19.84 7.93
C VAL A 255 -0.91 19.45 9.02
N PHE A 256 -0.49 19.40 10.28
CA PHE A 256 -1.42 19.20 11.40
C PHE A 256 -2.50 20.28 11.44
N GLN A 257 -2.13 21.55 11.23
CA GLN A 257 -3.09 22.67 11.16
C GLN A 257 -4.07 22.51 9.98
N LEU A 258 -3.59 22.05 8.80
CA LEU A 258 -4.45 21.74 7.66
C LEU A 258 -5.45 20.61 7.97
N LEU A 259 -5.09 19.70 8.87
CA LEU A 259 -5.96 18.63 9.37
C LEU A 259 -6.83 19.04 10.56
N GLY A 260 -6.85 20.34 10.93
CA GLY A 260 -7.68 20.86 12.01
C GLY A 260 -7.06 20.76 13.41
N CYS A 261 -5.77 20.46 13.50
CA CYS A 261 -5.06 20.29 14.76
C CYS A 261 -4.27 21.59 15.10
N TYR A 262 -4.78 22.38 16.00
CA TYR A 262 -4.21 23.66 16.46
C TYR A 262 -3.51 23.52 17.81
#